data_436cb726ea4a85d4a4ed06ca5b03ee31
#
_entry.id   436cb726ea4a85d4a4ed06ca5b03ee31
#
_cell.length_a   1.000
_cell.length_b   1.000
_cell.length_c   1.000
_cell.angle_alpha   90.00
_cell.angle_beta   90.00
_cell.angle_gamma   90.00
#
_symmetry.space_group_name_H-M   'P 1'
#
loop_
_entity.id
_entity.type
_entity.pdbx_description
1 polymer ?
#
loop_
_entity_poly.entity_id
_entity_poly.type
_entity_poly.pdbx_seq_one_letter_code
_entity_poly.pdbx_strand_id
1 'polypeptide(L)'
;MTNITEQIIQSTAEKFIAMLEEVKGKGHWIKPFFASDKVAINAISKKAYRGFNTVLLAFISDEKGYTSNKWATFDQWKDKKRSIKKGEKGTQVIFWKQVKIKTDEKDENGDDIEKMIPFMRYYTVFNECQLQDYKLEETTEQPIDENILNKINLFKDNYLDRIGAVYTEGHGHACYIPSRDVIELPSVSQYNRDMLEEYIPTACHETVHWSGAKSRLNRDLSGRFGSESYAFEELVADIGAGFVSAEYGHQYMFSNNNLKYLESWIKILQDKPKTIITACSMAQKAADYLLKLASHDED
;
A
#
# COMPACT_ATOMS: atom_id res chain seq x y z
N MET A 1 -17.69 10.99 -18.00
CA MET A 1 -16.38 10.53 -17.45
C MET A 1 -16.50 10.06 -16.01
N THR A 2 -17.46 10.50 -15.24
CA THR A 2 -17.71 10.17 -13.83
C THR A 2 -18.02 8.69 -13.61
N ASN A 3 -18.72 8.04 -14.52
CA ASN A 3 -19.27 6.70 -14.28
C ASN A 3 -18.19 5.58 -14.17
N ILE A 4 -17.23 5.50 -15.10
CA ILE A 4 -16.24 4.39 -15.11
C ILE A 4 -15.28 4.46 -13.90
N THR A 5 -14.81 5.65 -13.58
CA THR A 5 -13.92 5.83 -12.42
C THR A 5 -14.63 5.51 -11.11
N GLU A 6 -15.86 5.96 -10.95
CA GLU A 6 -16.68 5.63 -9.78
C GLU A 6 -16.93 4.13 -9.69
N GLN A 7 -17.17 3.45 -10.81
CA GLN A 7 -17.29 2.00 -10.85
C GLN A 7 -16.01 1.28 -10.44
N ILE A 8 -14.83 1.74 -10.88
CA ILE A 8 -13.54 1.17 -10.47
C ILE A 8 -13.34 1.31 -8.96
N ILE A 9 -13.61 2.51 -8.41
CA ILE A 9 -13.48 2.78 -6.98
C ILE A 9 -14.44 1.91 -6.19
N GLN A 10 -15.70 1.88 -6.59
CA GLN A 10 -16.76 1.10 -5.96
C GLN A 10 -16.39 -0.39 -5.95
N SER A 11 -16.05 -0.95 -7.11
CA SER A 11 -15.66 -2.35 -7.25
C SER A 11 -14.43 -2.71 -6.41
N THR A 12 -13.46 -1.78 -6.27
CA THR A 12 -12.28 -2.03 -5.43
C THR A 12 -12.63 -1.99 -3.94
N ALA A 13 -13.47 -1.04 -3.53
CA ALA A 13 -13.97 -0.98 -2.15
C ALA A 13 -14.77 -2.24 -1.80
N GLU A 14 -15.62 -2.73 -2.70
CA GLU A 14 -16.39 -3.98 -2.54
C GLU A 14 -15.47 -5.20 -2.38
N LYS A 15 -14.40 -5.30 -3.18
CA LYS A 15 -13.39 -6.36 -3.04
C LYS A 15 -12.69 -6.30 -1.69
N PHE A 16 -12.33 -5.10 -1.25
CA PHE A 16 -11.71 -4.92 0.06
C PHE A 16 -12.68 -5.29 1.19
N ILE A 17 -13.93 -4.85 1.11
CA ILE A 17 -14.97 -5.22 2.07
C ILE A 17 -15.15 -6.76 2.10
N ALA A 18 -15.23 -7.41 0.95
CA ALA A 18 -15.37 -8.86 0.87
C ALA A 18 -14.20 -9.60 1.54
N MET A 19 -12.97 -9.11 1.36
CA MET A 19 -11.80 -9.64 2.07
C MET A 19 -11.91 -9.44 3.59
N LEU A 20 -12.32 -8.27 4.05
CA LEU A 20 -12.50 -7.98 5.48
C LEU A 20 -13.59 -8.87 6.10
N GLU A 21 -14.70 -9.10 5.39
CA GLU A 21 -15.79 -10.00 5.82
C GLU A 21 -15.33 -11.46 5.92
N GLU A 22 -14.52 -11.92 4.97
CA GLU A 22 -13.92 -13.26 5.02
C GLU A 22 -13.04 -13.43 6.26
N VAL A 23 -12.18 -12.45 6.54
CA VAL A 23 -11.32 -12.44 7.74
C VAL A 23 -12.16 -12.41 9.02
N LYS A 24 -13.21 -11.57 9.07
CA LYS A 24 -14.15 -11.52 10.19
C LYS A 24 -14.78 -12.88 10.45
N GLY A 25 -15.21 -13.58 9.39
CA GLY A 25 -15.84 -14.90 9.53
C GLY A 25 -14.89 -15.99 10.03
N LYS A 26 -13.59 -15.87 9.77
CA LYS A 26 -12.57 -16.85 10.18
C LYS A 26 -11.85 -16.49 11.49
N GLY A 27 -11.96 -15.23 11.94
CA GLY A 27 -11.33 -14.75 13.17
C GLY A 27 -9.82 -14.62 13.13
N HIS A 28 -9.19 -14.76 11.95
CA HIS A 28 -7.75 -14.53 11.73
C HIS A 28 -7.48 -14.20 10.27
N TRP A 29 -6.38 -13.51 10.00
CA TRP A 29 -5.92 -13.24 8.64
C TRP A 29 -5.40 -14.51 7.98
N ILE A 30 -5.81 -14.77 6.73
CA ILE A 30 -5.56 -16.04 6.05
C ILE A 30 -4.53 -15.86 4.95
N LYS A 31 -4.47 -14.67 4.39
CA LYS A 31 -3.61 -14.35 3.25
C LYS A 31 -2.90 -13.01 3.47
N PRO A 32 -1.68 -12.87 2.96
CA PRO A 32 -1.03 -11.56 2.91
C PRO A 32 -1.89 -10.57 2.15
N PHE A 33 -1.99 -9.35 2.66
CA PHE A 33 -2.65 -8.23 1.96
C PHE A 33 -1.97 -7.94 0.61
N PHE A 34 -0.64 -8.08 0.58
CA PHE A 34 0.16 -8.16 -0.63
C PHE A 34 0.71 -9.57 -0.73
N ALA A 35 0.11 -10.40 -1.60
CA ALA A 35 0.50 -11.79 -1.80
C ALA A 35 1.90 -11.96 -2.42
N SER A 36 2.47 -10.88 -2.94
CA SER A 36 3.81 -10.81 -3.51
C SER A 36 4.71 -9.94 -2.64
N ASP A 37 5.95 -10.37 -2.44
CA ASP A 37 7.06 -9.57 -1.89
C ASP A 37 7.45 -8.39 -2.79
N LYS A 38 6.73 -8.16 -3.88
CA LYS A 38 6.99 -7.11 -4.87
C LYS A 38 5.71 -6.40 -5.26
N VAL A 39 5.72 -5.09 -5.14
CA VAL A 39 4.64 -4.24 -5.66
C VAL A 39 4.50 -4.39 -7.18
N ALA A 40 3.28 -4.20 -7.67
CA ALA A 40 3.01 -4.20 -9.11
C ALA A 40 3.84 -3.11 -9.83
N ILE A 41 4.49 -3.47 -10.93
CA ILE A 41 5.31 -2.57 -11.75
C ILE A 41 4.81 -2.54 -13.20
N ASN A 42 4.99 -1.40 -13.86
CA ASN A 42 4.85 -1.37 -15.31
C ASN A 42 6.02 -2.08 -15.96
N ALA A 43 5.74 -3.13 -16.75
CA ALA A 43 6.75 -4.00 -17.35
C ALA A 43 7.73 -3.26 -18.26
N ILE A 44 7.33 -2.11 -18.84
CA ILE A 44 8.10 -1.35 -19.83
C ILE A 44 8.89 -0.24 -19.14
N SER A 45 8.22 0.63 -18.40
CA SER A 45 8.87 1.75 -17.72
C SER A 45 9.61 1.35 -16.44
N LYS A 46 9.36 0.14 -15.93
CA LYS A 46 9.88 -0.39 -14.64
C LYS A 46 9.42 0.39 -13.41
N LYS A 47 8.54 1.38 -13.58
CA LYS A 47 8.00 2.16 -12.47
C LYS A 47 6.93 1.38 -11.73
N ALA A 48 6.96 1.42 -10.41
CA ALA A 48 5.93 0.86 -9.56
C ALA A 48 4.59 1.58 -9.76
N TYR A 49 3.49 0.82 -9.73
CA TYR A 49 2.17 1.40 -9.51
C TYR A 49 2.08 1.90 -8.08
N ARG A 50 1.25 2.94 -7.86
CA ARG A 50 1.26 3.66 -6.59
C ARG A 50 -0.12 3.81 -6.00
N GLY A 51 -0.18 3.91 -4.67
CA GLY A 51 -1.40 4.18 -3.92
C GLY A 51 -2.52 3.21 -4.24
N PHE A 52 -3.68 3.73 -4.62
CA PHE A 52 -4.86 2.94 -4.95
C PHE A 52 -4.62 1.87 -6.02
N ASN A 53 -3.81 2.18 -7.05
CA ASN A 53 -3.53 1.19 -8.10
C ASN A 53 -2.73 0.00 -7.59
N THR A 54 -1.83 0.20 -6.63
CA THR A 54 -1.07 -0.90 -6.01
C THR A 54 -2.02 -1.87 -5.30
N VAL A 55 -2.95 -1.32 -4.51
CA VAL A 55 -3.97 -2.11 -3.79
C VAL A 55 -4.90 -2.83 -4.77
N LEU A 56 -5.40 -2.13 -5.79
CA LEU A 56 -6.25 -2.71 -6.82
C LEU A 56 -5.57 -3.89 -7.53
N LEU A 57 -4.33 -3.70 -7.99
CA LEU A 57 -3.60 -4.73 -8.74
C LEU A 57 -3.20 -5.91 -7.84
N ALA A 58 -2.96 -5.70 -6.55
CA ALA A 58 -2.75 -6.77 -5.59
C ALA A 58 -4.00 -7.65 -5.45
N PHE A 59 -5.19 -7.05 -5.29
CA PHE A 59 -6.45 -7.79 -5.23
C PHE A 59 -6.73 -8.59 -6.50
N ILE A 60 -6.49 -7.99 -7.68
CA ILE A 60 -6.68 -8.69 -8.94
C ILE A 60 -5.68 -9.84 -9.10
N SER A 61 -4.43 -9.65 -8.66
CA SER A 61 -3.42 -10.69 -8.72
C SER A 61 -3.81 -11.88 -7.84
N ASP A 62 -4.28 -11.65 -6.62
CA ASP A 62 -4.75 -12.70 -5.72
C ASP A 62 -5.99 -13.41 -6.29
N GLU A 63 -7.01 -12.65 -6.72
CA GLU A 63 -8.26 -13.21 -7.31
C GLU A 63 -7.98 -14.11 -8.52
N LYS A 64 -7.00 -13.73 -9.36
CA LYS A 64 -6.67 -14.44 -10.61
C LYS A 64 -5.51 -15.43 -10.47
N GLY A 65 -4.87 -15.50 -9.30
CA GLY A 65 -3.69 -16.34 -9.08
C GLY A 65 -2.49 -15.92 -9.93
N TYR A 66 -2.32 -14.62 -10.19
CA TYR A 66 -1.18 -14.13 -10.96
C TYR A 66 0.10 -14.15 -10.10
N THR A 67 1.13 -14.78 -10.62
CA THR A 67 2.44 -14.93 -9.98
C THR A 67 3.44 -13.85 -10.41
N SER A 68 3.16 -13.11 -11.51
CA SER A 68 3.98 -12.00 -11.95
C SER A 68 3.46 -10.66 -11.42
N ASN A 69 4.37 -9.78 -10.98
CA ASN A 69 4.05 -8.41 -10.60
C ASN A 69 4.12 -7.42 -11.77
N LYS A 70 4.34 -7.88 -13.01
CA LYS A 70 4.53 -7.04 -14.20
C LYS A 70 3.23 -6.83 -14.95
N TRP A 71 2.90 -5.57 -15.20
CA TRP A 71 1.69 -5.13 -15.86
C TRP A 71 2.02 -4.14 -16.98
N ALA A 72 1.30 -4.19 -18.08
CA ALA A 72 1.41 -3.19 -19.13
C ALA A 72 0.10 -3.07 -19.93
N THR A 73 -0.06 -1.98 -20.69
CA THR A 73 -1.18 -1.83 -21.62
C THR A 73 -1.04 -2.80 -22.80
N PHE A 74 -2.15 -3.00 -23.53
CA PHE A 74 -2.13 -3.83 -24.75
C PHE A 74 -1.06 -3.37 -25.72
N ASP A 75 -1.00 -2.07 -26.02
CA ASP A 75 -0.02 -1.51 -26.97
C ASP A 75 1.42 -1.69 -26.49
N GLN A 76 1.67 -1.49 -25.19
CA GLN A 76 2.98 -1.71 -24.60
C GLN A 76 3.46 -3.16 -24.73
N TRP A 77 2.58 -4.15 -24.53
CA TRP A 77 2.91 -5.55 -24.76
C TRP A 77 3.13 -5.86 -26.23
N LYS A 78 2.29 -5.31 -27.12
CA LYS A 78 2.41 -5.45 -28.57
C LYS A 78 3.75 -4.89 -29.08
N ASP A 79 4.18 -3.72 -28.59
CA ASP A 79 5.47 -3.11 -28.95
C ASP A 79 6.66 -3.98 -28.54
N LYS A 80 6.50 -4.78 -27.49
CA LYS A 80 7.47 -5.83 -27.09
C LYS A 80 7.30 -7.15 -27.85
N LYS A 81 6.44 -7.18 -28.87
CA LYS A 81 6.12 -8.37 -29.69
C LYS A 81 5.54 -9.53 -28.84
N ARG A 82 4.88 -9.19 -27.74
CA ARG A 82 4.19 -10.15 -26.85
C ARG A 82 2.68 -10.01 -27.01
N SER A 83 1.98 -11.13 -27.12
CA SER A 83 0.55 -11.18 -27.40
C SER A 83 -0.24 -11.65 -26.17
N ILE A 84 -1.37 -10.99 -25.92
CA ILE A 84 -2.30 -11.38 -24.86
C ILE A 84 -3.10 -12.59 -25.35
N LYS A 85 -3.39 -13.54 -24.46
CA LYS A 85 -4.25 -14.70 -24.75
C LYS A 85 -5.64 -14.25 -25.16
N LYS A 86 -6.25 -14.93 -26.13
CA LYS A 86 -7.61 -14.61 -26.58
C LYS A 86 -8.63 -14.78 -25.45
N GLY A 87 -9.48 -13.77 -25.25
CA GLY A 87 -10.53 -13.80 -24.23
C GLY A 87 -10.13 -13.20 -22.88
N GLU A 88 -8.85 -12.89 -22.67
CA GLU A 88 -8.39 -12.25 -21.45
C GLU A 88 -8.97 -10.83 -21.30
N LYS A 89 -9.29 -10.48 -20.08
CA LYS A 89 -9.83 -9.15 -19.71
C LYS A 89 -8.75 -8.37 -18.95
N GLY A 90 -8.50 -7.13 -19.39
CA GLY A 90 -7.58 -6.25 -18.70
C GLY A 90 -8.21 -5.60 -17.46
N THR A 91 -7.36 -5.10 -16.60
CA THR A 91 -7.72 -4.36 -15.39
C THR A 91 -7.59 -2.86 -15.65
N GLN A 92 -8.59 -2.09 -15.25
CA GLN A 92 -8.57 -0.64 -15.39
C GLN A 92 -7.88 -0.01 -14.18
N VAL A 93 -6.81 0.75 -14.42
CA VAL A 93 -6.05 1.51 -13.41
C VAL A 93 -6.30 3.01 -13.60
N ILE A 94 -6.23 3.78 -12.53
CA ILE A 94 -6.57 5.21 -12.50
C ILE A 94 -5.29 6.03 -12.39
N PHE A 95 -5.16 7.06 -13.23
CA PHE A 95 -4.09 8.04 -13.17
C PHE A 95 -4.64 9.44 -12.97
N TRP A 96 -4.08 10.14 -12.01
CA TRP A 96 -4.33 11.55 -11.78
C TRP A 96 -3.24 12.37 -12.44
N LYS A 97 -3.66 13.35 -13.25
CA LYS A 97 -2.76 14.34 -13.84
C LYS A 97 -3.29 15.73 -13.47
N GLN A 98 -2.43 16.57 -12.97
CA GLN A 98 -2.73 17.99 -12.86
C GLN A 98 -2.68 18.61 -14.26
N VAL A 99 -3.76 19.23 -14.69
CA VAL A 99 -3.84 19.90 -15.99
C VAL A 99 -4.10 21.39 -15.74
N LYS A 100 -3.28 22.23 -16.33
CA LYS A 100 -3.54 23.67 -16.35
C LYS A 100 -4.69 23.96 -17.28
N ILE A 101 -5.71 24.63 -16.78
CA ILE A 101 -6.79 25.19 -17.61
C ILE A 101 -6.77 26.71 -17.48
N LYS A 102 -6.99 27.38 -18.60
CA LYS A 102 -7.28 28.80 -18.60
C LYS A 102 -8.70 28.99 -18.09
N THR A 103 -8.88 29.94 -17.20
CA THR A 103 -10.20 30.34 -16.73
C THR A 103 -10.68 31.57 -17.51
N ASP A 104 -11.98 31.85 -17.47
CA ASP A 104 -12.54 33.09 -18.05
C ASP A 104 -12.23 34.33 -17.19
N GLU A 105 -11.58 34.11 -16.02
CA GLU A 105 -11.13 35.18 -15.12
C GLU A 105 -9.79 35.73 -15.60
N LYS A 106 -9.63 37.06 -15.54
CA LYS A 106 -8.39 37.75 -15.88
C LYS A 106 -7.76 38.33 -14.65
N ASP A 107 -6.42 38.37 -14.63
CA ASP A 107 -5.67 39.02 -13.58
C ASP A 107 -5.70 40.57 -13.74
N GLU A 108 -5.06 41.29 -12.84
CA GLU A 108 -4.99 42.76 -12.83
C GLU A 108 -4.30 43.33 -14.08
N ASN A 109 -3.56 42.51 -14.83
CA ASN A 109 -2.87 42.87 -16.06
C ASN A 109 -3.66 42.52 -17.32
N GLY A 110 -4.83 41.83 -17.16
CA GLY A 110 -5.68 41.39 -18.27
C GLY A 110 -5.31 40.04 -18.84
N ASP A 111 -4.37 39.31 -18.21
CA ASP A 111 -3.96 37.96 -18.63
C ASP A 111 -4.91 36.88 -18.06
N ASP A 112 -5.06 35.77 -18.79
CA ASP A 112 -5.92 34.65 -18.39
C ASP A 112 -5.36 33.98 -17.12
N ILE A 113 -6.19 33.88 -16.08
CA ILE A 113 -5.81 33.16 -14.86
C ILE A 113 -5.81 31.66 -15.17
N GLU A 114 -4.65 30.99 -14.98
CA GLU A 114 -4.51 29.56 -15.07
C GLU A 114 -4.83 28.87 -13.73
N LYS A 115 -5.75 27.90 -13.74
CA LYS A 115 -6.04 27.05 -12.58
C LYS A 115 -5.58 25.62 -12.85
N MET A 116 -4.93 25.01 -11.84
CA MET A 116 -4.59 23.58 -11.87
C MET A 116 -5.80 22.78 -11.45
N ILE A 117 -6.32 21.94 -12.36
CA ILE A 117 -7.40 21.01 -12.02
C ILE A 117 -6.90 19.56 -12.08
N PRO A 118 -7.34 18.72 -11.15
CA PRO A 118 -7.04 17.30 -11.23
C PRO A 118 -7.83 16.67 -12.38
N PHE A 119 -7.14 16.13 -13.36
CA PHE A 119 -7.71 15.38 -14.46
C PHE A 119 -7.44 13.90 -14.27
N MET A 120 -8.51 13.11 -14.24
CA MET A 120 -8.44 11.68 -14.03
C MET A 120 -8.53 10.94 -15.36
N ARG A 121 -7.61 10.00 -15.59
CA ARG A 121 -7.65 9.05 -16.71
C ARG A 121 -7.60 7.64 -16.18
N TYR A 122 -8.19 6.72 -16.91
CA TYR A 122 -7.99 5.29 -16.70
C TYR A 122 -7.27 4.67 -17.90
N TYR A 123 -6.52 3.62 -17.62
CA TYR A 123 -5.86 2.80 -18.63
C TYR A 123 -6.16 1.34 -18.34
N THR A 124 -6.30 0.55 -19.39
CA THR A 124 -6.47 -0.90 -19.25
C THR A 124 -5.11 -1.54 -19.35
N VAL A 125 -4.76 -2.30 -18.31
CA VAL A 125 -3.49 -3.02 -18.21
C VAL A 125 -3.74 -4.52 -18.11
N PHE A 126 -2.76 -5.30 -18.54
CA PHE A 126 -2.78 -6.76 -18.54
C PHE A 126 -1.55 -7.25 -17.78
N ASN A 127 -1.74 -8.25 -16.93
CA ASN A 127 -0.65 -8.91 -16.22
C ASN A 127 0.18 -9.76 -17.20
N GLU A 128 1.45 -9.95 -16.90
CA GLU A 128 2.34 -10.81 -17.69
C GLU A 128 1.83 -12.25 -17.78
N CYS A 129 1.14 -12.77 -16.76
CA CYS A 129 0.52 -14.11 -16.76
C CYS A 129 -0.57 -14.28 -17.83
N GLN A 130 -1.12 -13.18 -18.36
CA GLN A 130 -2.13 -13.19 -19.43
C GLN A 130 -1.52 -13.26 -20.84
N LEU A 131 -0.20 -13.34 -20.97
CA LEU A 131 0.49 -13.40 -22.25
C LEU A 131 0.59 -14.85 -22.74
N GLN A 132 0.55 -15.04 -24.08
CA GLN A 132 0.62 -16.36 -24.72
C GLN A 132 1.94 -17.08 -24.45
N ASP A 133 3.03 -16.32 -24.33
CA ASP A 133 4.38 -16.80 -24.10
C ASP A 133 4.78 -16.83 -22.62
N TYR A 134 3.84 -16.52 -21.71
CA TYR A 134 4.10 -16.61 -20.29
C TYR A 134 4.35 -18.06 -19.88
N LYS A 135 5.46 -18.28 -19.22
CA LYS A 135 5.80 -19.53 -18.55
C LYS A 135 5.87 -19.27 -17.06
N LEU A 136 5.23 -20.11 -16.28
CA LEU A 136 5.39 -20.10 -14.83
C LEU A 136 6.87 -20.36 -14.54
N GLU A 137 7.56 -19.38 -13.94
CA GLU A 137 8.85 -19.67 -13.33
C GLU A 137 8.57 -20.59 -12.16
N GLU A 138 9.15 -21.79 -12.15
CA GLU A 138 9.11 -22.65 -10.97
C GLU A 138 9.74 -21.87 -9.83
N THR A 139 8.92 -21.32 -8.96
CA THR A 139 9.36 -20.81 -7.67
C THR A 139 9.86 -22.03 -6.92
N THR A 140 11.16 -22.23 -6.87
CA THR A 140 11.77 -23.06 -5.84
C THR A 140 11.29 -22.47 -4.52
N GLU A 141 10.47 -23.18 -3.79
CA GLU A 141 10.13 -22.84 -2.40
C GLU A 141 11.47 -22.59 -1.71
N GLN A 142 11.72 -21.31 -1.38
CA GLN A 142 12.89 -20.98 -0.59
C GLN A 142 12.70 -21.71 0.75
N PRO A 143 13.67 -22.51 1.21
CA PRO A 143 13.59 -23.12 2.53
C PRO A 143 13.30 -21.99 3.55
N ILE A 144 12.45 -22.25 4.53
CA ILE A 144 12.18 -21.36 5.65
C ILE A 144 13.52 -20.85 6.16
N ASP A 145 13.74 -19.58 5.97
CA ASP A 145 15.07 -18.96 6.06
C ASP A 145 15.61 -19.10 7.49
N GLU A 146 16.66 -19.89 7.67
CA GLU A 146 17.41 -20.00 8.94
C GLU A 146 17.96 -18.64 9.41
N ASN A 147 17.70 -17.56 8.62
CA ASN A 147 18.32 -16.25 8.76
C ASN A 147 17.32 -15.09 9.00
N ILE A 148 16.11 -15.36 9.53
CA ILE A 148 15.13 -14.31 9.83
C ILE A 148 15.72 -13.25 10.80
N LEU A 149 16.56 -13.64 11.74
CA LEU A 149 17.23 -12.70 12.64
C LEU A 149 18.19 -11.77 11.89
N ASN A 150 18.88 -12.27 10.87
CA ASN A 150 19.73 -11.42 10.03
C ASN A 150 18.89 -10.47 9.17
N LYS A 151 17.74 -10.91 8.68
CA LYS A 151 16.81 -10.02 7.96
C LYS A 151 16.31 -8.91 8.87
N ILE A 152 15.91 -9.23 10.10
CA ILE A 152 15.48 -8.24 11.09
C ILE A 152 16.62 -7.25 11.40
N ASN A 153 17.85 -7.72 11.60
CA ASN A 153 18.99 -6.85 11.85
C ASN A 153 19.28 -5.95 10.66
N LEU A 154 19.31 -6.49 9.44
CA LEU A 154 19.47 -5.71 8.21
C LEU A 154 18.35 -4.67 8.02
N PHE A 155 17.11 -5.03 8.38
CA PHE A 155 16.00 -4.09 8.35
C PHE A 155 16.19 -2.97 9.37
N LYS A 156 16.63 -3.28 10.59
CA LYS A 156 16.95 -2.26 11.59
C LYS A 156 18.03 -1.32 11.07
N ASP A 157 19.17 -1.84 10.64
CA ASP A 157 20.32 -1.07 10.16
C ASP A 157 19.98 -0.21 8.93
N ASN A 158 19.18 -0.73 8.01
CA ASN A 158 18.88 -0.10 6.74
C ASN A 158 17.59 0.73 6.73
N TYR A 159 16.75 0.60 7.74
CA TYR A 159 15.50 1.31 7.81
C TYR A 159 15.26 2.00 9.15
N LEU A 160 15.08 1.26 10.25
CA LEU A 160 14.69 1.86 11.54
C LEU A 160 15.69 2.90 12.03
N ASP A 161 16.98 2.58 11.95
CA ASP A 161 18.05 3.49 12.42
C ASP A 161 18.23 4.69 11.49
N ARG A 162 17.83 4.56 10.22
CA ARG A 162 18.00 5.63 9.22
C ARG A 162 16.86 6.63 9.18
N ILE A 163 15.63 6.24 9.49
CA ILE A 163 14.49 7.17 9.45
C ILE A 163 14.55 8.27 10.51
N GLY A 164 15.44 8.14 11.51
CA GLY A 164 15.60 9.13 12.59
C GLY A 164 14.50 9.10 13.64
N ALA A 165 13.68 8.05 13.67
CA ALA A 165 12.69 7.85 14.72
C ALA A 165 13.38 7.35 16.00
N VAL A 166 13.00 7.90 17.15
CA VAL A 166 13.41 7.32 18.43
C VAL A 166 12.54 6.10 18.69
N TYR A 167 13.17 4.93 18.84
CA TYR A 167 12.46 3.72 19.21
C TYR A 167 13.13 3.00 20.37
N THR A 168 12.35 2.22 21.11
CA THR A 168 12.79 1.41 22.24
C THR A 168 12.21 0.00 22.14
N GLU A 169 12.99 -1.00 22.55
CA GLU A 169 12.60 -2.41 22.53
C GLU A 169 12.41 -2.97 23.94
N GLY A 170 11.73 -4.10 24.04
CA GLY A 170 11.51 -4.80 25.31
C GLY A 170 10.11 -4.55 25.91
N HIS A 171 9.22 -3.91 25.17
CA HIS A 171 7.85 -3.66 25.57
C HIS A 171 6.94 -4.87 25.29
N GLY A 172 5.83 -5.00 26.03
CA GLY A 172 4.86 -6.08 25.82
C GLY A 172 3.95 -5.90 24.60
N HIS A 173 4.07 -4.77 23.89
CA HIS A 173 3.28 -4.40 22.72
C HIS A 173 4.05 -3.44 21.85
N ALA A 174 3.62 -3.28 20.60
CA ALA A 174 4.11 -2.24 19.71
C ALA A 174 3.15 -1.05 19.73
N CYS A 175 3.68 0.16 19.79
CA CYS A 175 2.89 1.38 19.59
C CYS A 175 3.77 2.61 19.33
N TYR A 176 3.26 3.54 18.52
CA TYR A 176 3.77 4.90 18.48
C TYR A 176 3.08 5.76 19.54
N ILE A 177 3.83 6.51 20.33
CA ILE A 177 3.34 7.40 21.39
C ILE A 177 3.50 8.86 20.96
N PRO A 178 2.46 9.52 20.42
CA PRO A 178 2.55 10.88 19.89
C PRO A 178 3.03 11.91 20.90
N SER A 179 2.66 11.77 22.17
CA SER A 179 3.05 12.72 23.23
C SER A 179 4.54 12.72 23.59
N ARG A 180 5.23 11.63 23.31
CA ARG A 180 6.69 11.46 23.54
C ARG A 180 7.49 11.40 22.25
N ASP A 181 6.82 11.31 21.11
CA ASP A 181 7.40 11.07 19.78
C ASP A 181 8.33 9.84 19.74
N VAL A 182 7.92 8.75 20.38
CA VAL A 182 8.69 7.51 20.53
C VAL A 182 7.89 6.32 20.03
N ILE A 183 8.55 5.39 19.37
CA ILE A 183 8.03 4.07 19.00
C ILE A 183 8.47 3.06 20.06
N GLU A 184 7.52 2.33 20.63
CA GLU A 184 7.80 1.18 21.50
C GLU A 184 7.58 -0.10 20.71
N LEU A 185 8.55 -1.03 20.75
CA LEU A 185 8.50 -2.32 20.07
C LEU A 185 8.74 -3.45 21.07
N PRO A 186 8.16 -4.63 20.88
CA PRO A 186 8.58 -5.83 21.57
C PRO A 186 10.03 -6.15 21.19
N SER A 187 10.82 -6.70 22.13
CA SER A 187 12.13 -7.20 21.75
C SER A 187 12.00 -8.42 20.84
N VAL A 188 12.97 -8.61 19.94
CA VAL A 188 12.99 -9.78 19.03
C VAL A 188 12.89 -11.09 19.81
N SER A 189 13.44 -11.15 21.04
CA SER A 189 13.37 -12.33 21.92
C SER A 189 11.97 -12.64 22.46
N GLN A 190 11.03 -11.71 22.39
CA GLN A 190 9.63 -11.91 22.83
C GLN A 190 8.78 -12.58 21.75
N TYR A 191 9.23 -12.57 20.48
CA TYR A 191 8.59 -13.31 19.41
C TYR A 191 9.00 -14.78 19.49
N ASN A 192 8.03 -15.68 19.45
CA ASN A 192 8.37 -17.08 19.19
C ASN A 192 8.84 -17.22 17.73
N ARG A 193 9.49 -18.34 17.38
CA ARG A 193 10.11 -18.54 16.07
C ARG A 193 9.13 -18.32 14.92
N ASP A 194 7.88 -18.74 15.08
CA ASP A 194 6.84 -18.65 14.04
C ASP A 194 6.29 -17.22 13.88
N MET A 195 6.50 -16.37 14.87
CA MET A 195 6.05 -14.97 14.89
C MET A 195 7.15 -13.96 14.54
N LEU A 196 8.42 -14.39 14.38
CA LEU A 196 9.52 -13.49 14.05
C LEU A 196 9.30 -12.74 12.73
N GLU A 197 8.57 -13.34 11.79
CA GLU A 197 8.19 -12.68 10.53
C GLU A 197 7.24 -11.49 10.73
N GLU A 198 6.54 -11.41 11.87
CA GLU A 198 5.66 -10.28 12.20
C GLU A 198 6.42 -9.06 12.71
N TYR A 199 7.70 -9.19 13.09
CA TYR A 199 8.47 -8.06 13.63
C TYR A 199 8.59 -6.90 12.64
N ILE A 200 9.00 -7.17 11.41
CA ILE A 200 9.20 -6.14 10.37
C ILE A 200 7.87 -5.46 9.99
N PRO A 201 6.80 -6.20 9.66
CA PRO A 201 5.49 -5.60 9.43
C PRO A 201 4.99 -4.73 10.59
N THR A 202 5.16 -5.20 11.83
CA THR A 202 4.77 -4.46 13.03
C THR A 202 5.57 -3.16 13.17
N ALA A 203 6.88 -3.20 13.00
CA ALA A 203 7.71 -2.01 13.05
C ALA A 203 7.36 -1.02 11.93
N CYS A 204 7.09 -1.51 10.70
CA CYS A 204 6.62 -0.66 9.60
C CYS A 204 5.28 0.04 9.95
N HIS A 205 4.35 -0.66 10.58
CA HIS A 205 3.06 -0.10 11.00
C HIS A 205 3.27 1.09 11.96
N GLU A 206 4.08 0.91 13.00
CA GLU A 206 4.36 1.97 13.98
C GLU A 206 5.12 3.16 13.37
N THR A 207 6.02 2.91 12.41
CA THR A 207 6.72 3.99 11.71
C THR A 207 5.78 4.78 10.80
N VAL A 208 4.75 4.16 10.22
CA VAL A 208 3.71 4.88 9.48
C VAL A 208 2.96 5.82 10.42
N HIS A 209 2.53 5.37 11.61
CA HIS A 209 1.94 6.27 12.60
C HIS A 209 2.88 7.42 12.98
N TRP A 210 4.16 7.12 13.26
CA TRP A 210 5.18 8.12 13.55
C TRP A 210 5.29 9.18 12.45
N SER A 211 5.23 8.77 11.18
CA SER A 211 5.24 9.70 10.05
C SER A 211 4.06 10.69 10.07
N GLY A 212 2.97 10.35 10.77
CA GLY A 212 1.76 11.17 10.88
C GLY A 212 1.87 12.36 11.82
N ALA A 213 2.91 12.47 12.63
CA ALA A 213 3.05 13.56 13.59
C ALA A 213 2.95 14.95 12.93
N LYS A 214 2.55 15.95 13.74
CA LYS A 214 2.34 17.32 13.28
C LYS A 214 3.59 17.94 12.62
N SER A 215 4.77 17.57 13.10
CA SER A 215 6.07 18.04 12.58
C SER A 215 6.47 17.35 11.25
N ARG A 216 5.77 16.31 10.82
CA ARG A 216 6.04 15.51 9.62
C ARG A 216 4.90 15.64 8.62
N LEU A 217 4.08 14.63 8.45
CA LEU A 217 2.97 14.64 7.47
C LEU A 217 1.66 15.22 8.00
N ASN A 218 1.62 15.59 9.30
CA ASN A 218 0.51 16.28 9.96
C ASN A 218 -0.84 15.62 9.71
N ARG A 219 -0.91 14.27 9.93
CA ARG A 219 -2.17 13.54 9.90
C ARG A 219 -2.92 13.71 11.23
N ASP A 220 -4.22 13.45 11.22
CA ASP A 220 -5.03 13.48 12.42
C ASP A 220 -4.82 12.19 13.24
N LEU A 221 -3.96 12.27 14.24
CA LEU A 221 -3.70 11.19 15.20
C LEU A 221 -4.48 11.37 16.51
N SER A 222 -5.44 12.30 16.57
CA SER A 222 -6.19 12.63 17.79
C SER A 222 -7.37 11.69 18.07
N GLY A 223 -7.67 10.78 17.14
CA GLY A 223 -8.76 9.82 17.26
C GLY A 223 -8.66 9.00 18.54
N ARG A 224 -9.76 8.91 19.30
CA ARG A 224 -9.83 8.01 20.47
C ARG A 224 -9.99 6.58 19.97
N PHE A 225 -9.40 5.64 20.68
CA PHE A 225 -9.58 4.21 20.45
C PHE A 225 -11.05 3.85 20.21
N GLY A 226 -11.34 3.17 19.09
CA GLY A 226 -12.69 2.80 18.69
C GLY A 226 -13.49 3.87 17.94
N SER A 227 -12.95 5.09 17.72
CA SER A 227 -13.59 6.09 16.87
C SER A 227 -13.35 5.82 15.38
N GLU A 228 -14.18 6.41 14.50
CA GLU A 228 -14.01 6.30 13.04
C GLU A 228 -12.70 6.92 12.58
N SER A 229 -12.28 8.05 13.18
CA SER A 229 -11.00 8.69 12.85
C SER A 229 -9.80 7.82 13.23
N TYR A 230 -9.87 7.16 14.38
CA TYR A 230 -8.84 6.20 14.81
C TYR A 230 -8.80 5.00 13.85
N ALA A 231 -9.95 4.40 13.55
CA ALA A 231 -10.03 3.27 12.62
C ALA A 231 -9.52 3.64 11.22
N PHE A 232 -9.78 4.87 10.76
CA PHE A 232 -9.26 5.35 9.48
C PHE A 232 -7.73 5.48 9.49
N GLU A 233 -7.13 6.02 10.56
CA GLU A 233 -5.66 6.11 10.67
C GLU A 233 -5.01 4.72 10.75
N GLU A 234 -5.62 3.76 11.45
CA GLU A 234 -5.17 2.36 11.44
C GLU A 234 -5.18 1.76 10.03
N LEU A 235 -6.22 2.06 9.23
CA LEU A 235 -6.27 1.63 7.83
C LEU A 235 -5.13 2.24 6.99
N VAL A 236 -4.82 3.52 7.23
CA VAL A 236 -3.68 4.20 6.57
C VAL A 236 -2.36 3.56 6.99
N ALA A 237 -2.21 3.25 8.29
CA ALA A 237 -1.01 2.64 8.83
C ALA A 237 -0.78 1.24 8.24
N ASP A 238 -1.82 0.43 8.17
CA ASP A 238 -1.74 -0.93 7.61
C ASP A 238 -1.39 -0.93 6.11
N ILE A 239 -2.07 -0.11 5.32
CA ILE A 239 -1.77 0.00 3.89
C ILE A 239 -0.34 0.53 3.69
N GLY A 240 0.07 1.53 4.47
CA GLY A 240 1.40 2.13 4.40
C GLY A 240 2.50 1.15 4.81
N ALA A 241 2.27 0.39 5.87
CA ALA A 241 3.18 -0.66 6.31
C ALA A 241 3.36 -1.73 5.22
N GLY A 242 2.29 -2.09 4.51
CA GLY A 242 2.36 -2.98 3.36
C GLY A 242 3.26 -2.44 2.25
N PHE A 243 3.19 -1.14 1.95
CA PHE A 243 4.06 -0.52 0.93
C PHE A 243 5.53 -0.50 1.37
N VAL A 244 5.81 -0.16 2.63
CA VAL A 244 7.18 -0.15 3.18
C VAL A 244 7.75 -1.57 3.25
N SER A 245 6.99 -2.53 3.79
CA SER A 245 7.43 -3.93 3.92
C SER A 245 7.79 -4.56 2.57
N ALA A 246 7.00 -4.27 1.52
CA ALA A 246 7.24 -4.79 0.17
C ALA A 246 8.56 -4.27 -0.44
N GLU A 247 8.99 -3.04 -0.09
CA GLU A 247 10.29 -2.49 -0.53
C GLU A 247 11.47 -3.29 0.04
N TYR A 248 11.30 -3.81 1.26
CA TYR A 248 12.29 -4.67 1.91
C TYR A 248 12.09 -6.17 1.64
N GLY A 249 11.23 -6.52 0.68
CA GLY A 249 10.99 -7.91 0.26
C GLY A 249 10.20 -8.74 1.27
N HIS A 250 9.39 -8.08 2.12
CA HIS A 250 8.52 -8.75 3.09
C HIS A 250 7.07 -8.69 2.66
N GLN A 251 6.38 -9.83 2.78
CA GLN A 251 4.93 -9.87 2.65
C GLN A 251 4.29 -9.19 3.87
N TYR A 252 3.21 -8.46 3.65
CA TYR A 252 2.48 -7.81 4.71
C TYR A 252 1.13 -8.50 4.93
N MET A 253 0.92 -8.98 6.15
CA MET A 253 -0.40 -9.38 6.64
C MET A 253 -0.86 -8.36 7.68
N PHE A 254 -2.15 -8.03 7.66
CA PHE A 254 -2.71 -7.24 8.73
C PHE A 254 -2.54 -7.99 10.06
N SER A 255 -2.16 -7.29 11.11
CA SER A 255 -2.04 -7.88 12.45
C SER A 255 -3.40 -8.38 12.94
N ASN A 256 -3.39 -9.51 13.67
CA ASN A 256 -4.59 -9.99 14.37
C ASN A 256 -5.13 -8.95 15.38
N ASN A 257 -4.27 -8.04 15.87
CA ASN A 257 -4.69 -6.91 16.70
C ASN A 257 -5.65 -5.95 15.96
N ASN A 258 -5.64 -5.95 14.64
CA ASN A 258 -6.48 -5.09 13.81
C ASN A 258 -7.86 -5.68 13.52
N LEU A 259 -8.12 -6.94 13.91
CA LEU A 259 -9.45 -7.57 13.79
C LEU A 259 -10.55 -6.73 14.44
N LYS A 260 -10.23 -6.03 15.51
CA LYS A 260 -11.16 -5.12 16.24
C LYS A 260 -11.62 -3.91 15.41
N TYR A 261 -10.91 -3.56 14.32
CA TYR A 261 -11.26 -2.43 13.44
C TYR A 261 -12.05 -2.85 12.21
N LEU A 262 -12.18 -4.15 11.93
CA LEU A 262 -12.81 -4.66 10.70
C LEU A 262 -14.22 -4.10 10.49
N GLU A 263 -15.03 -4.07 11.54
CA GLU A 263 -16.41 -3.54 11.44
C GLU A 263 -16.43 -2.05 11.10
N SER A 264 -15.51 -1.29 11.71
CA SER A 264 -15.37 0.15 11.42
C SER A 264 -14.90 0.40 10.00
N TRP A 265 -13.92 -0.37 9.51
CA TRP A 265 -13.43 -0.27 8.13
C TRP A 265 -14.51 -0.63 7.12
N ILE A 266 -15.22 -1.75 7.33
CA ILE A 266 -16.34 -2.18 6.48
C ILE A 266 -17.38 -1.07 6.42
N LYS A 267 -17.81 -0.53 7.58
CA LYS A 267 -18.79 0.54 7.65
C LYS A 267 -18.34 1.80 6.90
N ILE A 268 -17.10 2.28 7.17
CA ILE A 268 -16.55 3.47 6.50
C ILE A 268 -16.55 3.30 4.98
N LEU A 269 -16.15 2.12 4.48
CA LEU A 269 -16.08 1.85 3.05
C LEU A 269 -17.45 1.63 2.40
N GLN A 270 -18.42 1.06 3.13
CA GLN A 270 -19.81 0.94 2.67
C GLN A 270 -20.47 2.32 2.56
N ASP A 271 -20.29 3.17 3.57
CA ASP A 271 -20.87 4.50 3.59
C ASP A 271 -20.22 5.44 2.57
N LYS A 272 -18.91 5.34 2.41
CA LYS A 272 -18.10 6.24 1.54
C LYS A 272 -17.00 5.47 0.82
N PRO A 273 -17.29 4.75 -0.28
CA PRO A 273 -16.30 3.95 -1.01
C PRO A 273 -15.04 4.71 -1.45
N LYS A 274 -15.18 6.02 -1.75
CA LYS A 274 -14.04 6.89 -2.12
C LYS A 274 -12.99 7.05 -1.01
N THR A 275 -13.33 6.71 0.23
CA THR A 275 -12.40 6.75 1.37
C THR A 275 -11.18 5.86 1.14
N ILE A 276 -11.31 4.75 0.40
CA ILE A 276 -10.18 3.89 0.05
C ILE A 276 -9.09 4.63 -0.73
N ILE A 277 -9.48 5.55 -1.62
CA ILE A 277 -8.51 6.36 -2.38
C ILE A 277 -7.72 7.28 -1.44
N THR A 278 -8.43 7.91 -0.50
CA THR A 278 -7.82 8.81 0.48
C THR A 278 -6.86 8.05 1.37
N ALA A 279 -7.27 6.90 1.91
CA ALA A 279 -6.41 6.03 2.72
C ALA A 279 -5.16 5.59 1.95
N CYS A 280 -5.31 5.07 0.72
CA CYS A 280 -4.19 4.68 -0.13
C CYS A 280 -3.26 5.85 -0.48
N SER A 281 -3.81 7.06 -0.68
CA SER A 281 -3.00 8.26 -0.96
C SER A 281 -2.18 8.69 0.26
N MET A 282 -2.77 8.67 1.46
CA MET A 282 -2.08 8.99 2.69
C MET A 282 -1.02 7.94 3.03
N ALA A 283 -1.34 6.66 2.88
CA ALA A 283 -0.42 5.54 3.03
C ALA A 283 0.79 5.64 2.11
N GLN A 284 0.56 5.99 0.83
CA GLN A 284 1.64 6.18 -0.13
C GLN A 284 2.56 7.36 0.24
N LYS A 285 1.98 8.49 0.69
CA LYS A 285 2.77 9.62 1.17
C LYS A 285 3.61 9.26 2.39
N ALA A 286 3.06 8.45 3.30
CA ALA A 286 3.79 7.96 4.47
C ALA A 286 4.96 7.06 4.05
N ALA A 287 4.71 6.09 3.17
CA ALA A 287 5.75 5.21 2.65
C ALA A 287 6.85 5.99 1.92
N ASP A 288 6.49 6.93 1.03
CA ASP A 288 7.48 7.76 0.32
C ASP A 288 8.35 8.56 1.28
N TYR A 289 7.73 9.17 2.29
CA TYR A 289 8.43 9.94 3.30
C TYR A 289 9.45 9.07 4.06
N LEU A 290 9.00 7.91 4.53
CA LEU A 290 9.82 6.97 5.29
C LEU A 290 10.97 6.38 4.46
N LEU A 291 10.68 5.96 3.22
CA LEU A 291 11.68 5.38 2.32
C LEU A 291 12.71 6.44 1.87
N LYS A 292 12.29 7.70 1.68
CA LYS A 292 13.23 8.79 1.42
C LYS A 292 14.19 8.99 2.59
N LEU A 293 13.71 9.00 3.83
CA LEU A 293 14.57 9.10 5.01
C LEU A 293 15.55 7.92 5.11
N ALA A 294 15.09 6.70 4.78
CA ALA A 294 15.92 5.50 4.85
C ALA A 294 16.98 5.44 3.73
N SER A 295 16.73 6.04 2.56
CA SER A 295 17.66 5.98 1.42
C SER A 295 18.91 6.84 1.59
N HIS A 296 18.93 7.81 2.53
CA HIS A 296 20.00 8.80 2.65
C HIS A 296 20.34 9.51 1.34
N ASP A 297 19.38 9.62 0.40
CA ASP A 297 19.56 10.47 -0.76
C ASP A 297 19.59 11.93 -0.27
N GLU A 298 20.79 12.44 0.01
CA GLU A 298 21.04 13.86 0.17
C GLU A 298 20.77 14.51 -1.20
N ASP A 299 19.83 15.46 -1.25
CA ASP A 299 19.57 16.33 -2.41
C ASP A 299 20.75 17.29 -2.64
#